data_2a3faa56273f33c749a6a38fa2a0ff7a
#
_entry.id   2a3faa56273f33c749a6a38fa2a0ff7a
#
_cell.length_a   1.000
_cell.length_b   1.000
_cell.length_c   1.000
_cell.angle_alpha   90.00
_cell.angle_beta   90.00
_cell.angle_gamma   90.00
#
_symmetry.space_group_name_H-M   'P 1'
#
loop_
_entity.id
_entity.type
_entity.pdbx_description
1 polymer ?
#
loop_
_entity_poly.entity_id
_entity_poly.type
_entity_poly.pdbx_seq_one_letter_code
_entity_poly.pdbx_strand_id
1 'polypeptide(L)'
;LVTRDIDLLLQLQKVCDLRVSMTVETDREDVKQIFSPYAPGMKLRMNALKKVKESGISTQVTIAPMLPFTPEFPKKIEGMMDRICIDTLYLGDGSLGKTSKRLGMPELFEKYGFLDWYDKDIHIKAIRYFEKFYPSSMIYLSQEGFAP
;
A
#
# COMPACT_ATOMS: atom_id res chain seq x y z
N LEU A 1 2.54 -17.48 -2.24
CA LEU A 1 3.27 -17.75 -3.51
C LEU A 1 4.64 -17.10 -3.52
N VAL A 2 4.77 -15.78 -3.31
CA VAL A 2 6.07 -15.08 -3.38
C VAL A 2 7.13 -15.67 -2.44
N THR A 3 6.75 -16.12 -1.25
CA THR A 3 7.68 -16.73 -0.28
C THR A 3 8.16 -18.13 -0.66
N ARG A 4 7.48 -18.80 -1.58
CA ARG A 4 7.92 -20.08 -2.13
C ARG A 4 9.06 -19.90 -3.13
N ASP A 5 9.05 -18.78 -3.83
CA ASP A 5 9.89 -18.53 -4.98
C ASP A 5 11.07 -17.56 -4.66
N ILE A 6 11.42 -17.42 -3.37
CA ILE A 6 12.50 -16.51 -2.90
C ILE A 6 13.86 -16.87 -3.55
N ASP A 7 14.16 -18.14 -3.69
CA ASP A 7 15.39 -18.62 -4.34
C ASP A 7 15.48 -18.19 -5.81
N LEU A 8 14.36 -18.22 -6.53
CA LEU A 8 14.27 -17.72 -7.91
C LEU A 8 14.41 -16.21 -7.99
N LEU A 9 13.80 -15.49 -7.04
CA LEU A 9 13.92 -14.02 -6.94
C LEU A 9 15.37 -13.61 -6.65
N LEU A 10 16.09 -14.34 -5.79
CA LEU A 10 17.50 -14.10 -5.52
C LEU A 10 18.39 -14.38 -6.74
N GLN A 11 18.04 -15.35 -7.58
CA GLN A 11 18.73 -15.57 -8.86
C GLN A 11 18.44 -14.42 -9.83
N LEU A 12 17.19 -13.97 -9.94
CA LEU A 12 16.80 -12.87 -10.80
C LEU A 12 17.48 -11.55 -10.40
N GLN A 13 17.62 -11.28 -9.11
CA GLN A 13 18.30 -10.08 -8.59
C GLN A 13 19.77 -9.98 -9.01
N LYS A 14 20.40 -11.09 -9.41
CA LYS A 14 21.80 -11.07 -9.92
C LYS A 14 21.92 -10.51 -11.34
N VAL A 15 20.84 -10.46 -12.08
CA VAL A 15 20.82 -10.09 -13.50
C VAL A 15 19.97 -8.87 -13.81
N CYS A 16 19.18 -8.39 -12.86
CA CYS A 16 18.38 -7.16 -13.01
C CYS A 16 18.11 -6.51 -11.66
N ASP A 17 17.74 -5.24 -11.68
CA ASP A 17 17.18 -4.57 -10.50
C ASP A 17 15.82 -5.17 -10.20
N LEU A 18 15.67 -5.65 -8.97
CA LEU A 18 14.46 -6.34 -8.52
C LEU A 18 13.92 -5.68 -7.26
N ARG A 19 12.62 -5.39 -7.29
CA ARG A 19 11.87 -4.95 -6.12
C ARG A 19 10.56 -5.73 -6.02
N VAL A 20 10.25 -6.24 -4.85
CA VAL A 20 8.97 -6.89 -4.56
C VAL A 20 8.04 -5.89 -3.88
N SER A 21 6.97 -5.52 -4.57
CA SER A 21 5.92 -4.65 -4.03
C SER A 21 4.74 -5.48 -3.54
N MET A 22 4.26 -5.16 -2.33
CA MET A 22 3.11 -5.81 -1.72
C MET A 22 2.08 -4.77 -1.31
N THR A 23 0.86 -4.92 -1.78
CA THR A 23 -0.24 -4.01 -1.40
C THR A 23 -0.72 -4.32 0.02
N VAL A 24 -0.73 -3.28 0.86
CA VAL A 24 -1.32 -3.28 2.20
C VAL A 24 -2.08 -1.97 2.35
N GLU A 25 -3.36 -1.96 1.98
CA GLU A 25 -4.20 -0.76 1.84
C GLU A 25 -4.59 -0.13 3.17
N THR A 26 -4.59 -0.92 4.23
CA THR A 26 -5.03 -0.58 5.58
C THR A 26 -4.46 -1.59 6.57
N ASP A 27 -4.48 -1.26 7.86
CA ASP A 27 -4.19 -2.19 8.96
C ASP A 27 -5.47 -2.63 9.70
N ARG A 28 -6.65 -2.25 9.17
CA ARG A 28 -7.97 -2.54 9.74
C ARG A 28 -8.64 -3.68 8.98
N GLU A 29 -8.92 -4.78 9.67
CA GLU A 29 -9.58 -5.95 9.06
C GLU A 29 -11.05 -5.65 8.68
N ASP A 30 -11.76 -4.83 9.47
CA ASP A 30 -13.12 -4.39 9.15
C ASP A 30 -13.16 -3.58 7.84
N VAL A 31 -12.22 -2.66 7.66
CA VAL A 31 -12.09 -1.88 6.42
C VAL A 31 -11.74 -2.79 5.25
N LYS A 32 -10.79 -3.72 5.44
CA LYS A 32 -10.43 -4.71 4.41
C LYS A 32 -11.64 -5.54 3.98
N GLN A 33 -12.49 -5.97 4.89
CA GLN A 33 -13.69 -6.75 4.56
C GLN A 33 -14.71 -5.94 3.74
N ILE A 34 -14.79 -4.64 3.96
CA ILE A 34 -15.69 -3.75 3.20
C ILE A 34 -15.18 -3.53 1.77
N PHE A 35 -13.89 -3.17 1.63
CA PHE A 35 -13.35 -2.67 0.37
C PHE A 35 -12.61 -3.73 -0.46
N SER A 36 -12.08 -4.78 0.16
CA SER A 36 -11.28 -5.83 -0.48
C SER A 36 -11.56 -7.21 0.12
N PRO A 37 -12.83 -7.69 0.15
CA PRO A 37 -13.22 -8.90 0.88
C PRO A 37 -12.47 -10.15 0.39
N TYR A 38 -12.17 -10.22 -0.90
CA TYR A 38 -11.51 -11.37 -1.52
C TYR A 38 -9.98 -11.32 -1.50
N ALA A 39 -9.39 -10.20 -1.07
CA ALA A 39 -7.94 -10.10 -0.95
C ALA A 39 -7.40 -10.99 0.18
N PRO A 40 -6.19 -11.55 0.05
CA PRO A 40 -5.55 -12.28 1.14
C PRO A 40 -5.47 -11.43 2.41
N GLY A 41 -5.53 -12.07 3.58
CA GLY A 41 -5.46 -11.38 4.87
C GLY A 41 -4.20 -10.53 5.00
N MET A 42 -4.32 -9.35 5.62
CA MET A 42 -3.22 -8.39 5.77
C MET A 42 -2.01 -8.99 6.46
N LYS A 43 -2.20 -9.74 7.55
CA LYS A 43 -1.11 -10.41 8.27
C LYS A 43 -0.32 -11.37 7.36
N LEU A 44 -0.99 -12.08 6.46
CA LEU A 44 -0.33 -12.97 5.51
C LEU A 44 0.53 -12.20 4.52
N ARG A 45 0.04 -11.08 4.01
CA ARG A 45 0.76 -10.21 3.07
C ARG A 45 1.97 -9.56 3.76
N MET A 46 1.78 -8.99 4.94
CA MET A 46 2.85 -8.39 5.72
C MET A 46 3.94 -9.42 6.09
N ASN A 47 3.56 -10.60 6.55
CA ASN A 47 4.52 -11.68 6.85
C ASN A 47 5.27 -12.15 5.59
N ALA A 48 4.60 -12.20 4.45
CA ALA A 48 5.25 -12.55 3.19
C ALA A 48 6.29 -11.50 2.79
N LEU A 49 5.93 -10.22 2.87
CA LEU A 49 6.85 -9.12 2.55
C LEU A 49 8.05 -9.10 3.49
N LYS A 50 7.82 -9.30 4.79
CA LYS A 50 8.89 -9.38 5.80
C LYS A 50 9.90 -10.50 5.46
N LYS A 51 9.43 -11.69 5.10
CA LYS A 51 10.31 -12.80 4.70
C LYS A 51 11.12 -12.48 3.46
N VAL A 52 10.51 -11.82 2.47
CA VAL A 52 11.22 -11.37 1.27
C VAL A 52 12.31 -10.36 1.64
N LYS A 53 12.00 -9.39 2.51
CA LYS A 53 12.96 -8.40 3.00
C LYS A 53 14.12 -9.05 3.75
N GLU A 54 13.82 -9.98 4.65
CA GLU A 54 14.82 -10.74 5.44
C GLU A 54 15.75 -11.59 4.54
N SER A 55 15.31 -11.92 3.32
CA SER A 55 16.13 -12.61 2.32
C SER A 55 17.07 -11.69 1.53
N GLY A 56 17.08 -10.38 1.81
CA GLY A 56 17.95 -9.41 1.13
C GLY A 56 17.41 -8.89 -0.20
N ILE A 57 16.12 -9.09 -0.48
CA ILE A 57 15.46 -8.56 -1.69
C ILE A 57 14.85 -7.20 -1.35
N SER A 58 15.01 -6.21 -2.26
CA SER A 58 14.39 -4.90 -2.12
C SER A 58 12.86 -5.01 -2.08
N THR A 59 12.25 -4.32 -1.14
CA THR A 59 10.80 -4.44 -0.89
C THR A 59 10.11 -3.09 -0.82
N GLN A 60 8.83 -3.08 -1.20
CA GLN A 60 7.96 -1.93 -1.14
C GLN A 60 6.61 -2.29 -0.54
N VAL A 61 6.14 -1.52 0.44
CA VAL A 61 4.72 -1.50 0.82
C VAL A 61 3.99 -0.53 -0.09
N THR A 62 2.96 -1.03 -0.76
CA THR A 62 2.09 -0.22 -1.60
C THR A 62 0.75 -0.03 -0.89
N ILE A 63 0.44 1.21 -0.53
CA ILE A 63 -0.83 1.61 0.11
C ILE A 63 -1.73 2.16 -1.00
N ALA A 64 -2.33 1.25 -1.79
CA ALA A 64 -3.06 1.60 -3.01
C ALA A 64 -4.28 0.66 -3.25
N PRO A 65 -5.49 1.18 -3.27
CA PRO A 65 -5.82 2.53 -2.84
C PRO A 65 -5.66 2.70 -1.33
N MET A 66 -5.23 3.87 -0.89
CA MET A 66 -5.20 4.17 0.53
C MET A 66 -6.60 4.15 1.12
N LEU A 67 -6.81 3.29 2.11
CA LEU A 67 -8.06 3.13 2.85
C LEU A 67 -7.91 3.61 4.29
N PRO A 68 -9.01 3.79 5.04
CA PRO A 68 -8.94 4.13 6.46
C PRO A 68 -8.03 3.20 7.25
N PHE A 69 -7.07 3.74 7.98
CA PHE A 69 -6.11 2.99 8.79
C PHE A 69 -6.01 3.54 10.21
N THR A 70 -5.39 2.78 11.12
CA THR A 70 -5.15 3.23 12.50
C THR A 70 -3.87 4.06 12.62
N PRO A 71 -3.72 4.88 13.68
CA PRO A 71 -2.48 5.61 13.95
C PRO A 71 -1.24 4.70 14.08
N GLU A 72 -1.42 3.42 14.39
CA GLU A 72 -0.34 2.45 14.54
C GLU A 72 0.14 1.85 13.20
N PHE A 73 -0.58 2.12 12.09
CA PHE A 73 -0.27 1.50 10.81
C PHE A 73 1.19 1.69 10.36
N PRO A 74 1.79 2.90 10.44
CA PRO A 74 3.19 3.06 10.09
C PRO A 74 4.12 2.14 10.90
N LYS A 75 3.89 2.01 12.21
CA LYS A 75 4.70 1.11 13.06
C LYS A 75 4.52 -0.36 12.71
N LYS A 76 3.31 -0.76 12.28
CA LYS A 76 3.04 -2.17 11.91
C LYS A 76 3.77 -2.63 10.67
N ILE A 77 4.14 -1.71 9.77
CA ILE A 77 4.89 -2.03 8.55
C ILE A 77 6.39 -1.79 8.68
N GLU A 78 6.86 -1.37 9.87
CA GLU A 78 8.26 -1.10 10.13
C GLU A 78 9.13 -2.34 9.91
N GLY A 79 10.29 -2.16 9.30
CA GLY A 79 11.28 -3.21 9.07
C GLY A 79 10.95 -4.20 7.95
N MET A 80 9.82 -4.04 7.23
CA MET A 80 9.46 -4.96 6.15
C MET A 80 9.57 -4.35 4.74
N MET A 81 10.04 -3.11 4.60
CA MET A 81 10.16 -2.44 3.30
C MET A 81 11.33 -1.45 3.26
N ASP A 82 11.77 -1.13 2.06
CA ASP A 82 12.72 -0.06 1.74
C ASP A 82 12.01 1.18 1.22
N ARG A 83 10.80 1.01 0.68
CA ARG A 83 10.00 2.09 0.08
C ARG A 83 8.53 1.93 0.47
N ILE A 84 7.84 3.06 0.56
CA ILE A 84 6.39 3.16 0.72
C ILE A 84 5.86 3.88 -0.51
N CYS A 85 4.90 3.29 -1.20
CA CYS A 85 4.16 3.96 -2.26
C CYS A 85 2.74 4.22 -1.76
N ILE A 86 2.34 5.49 -1.69
CA ILE A 86 0.99 5.90 -1.33
C ILE A 86 0.24 6.24 -2.61
N ASP A 87 -0.93 5.66 -2.81
CA ASP A 87 -1.82 5.99 -3.91
C ASP A 87 -3.26 6.05 -3.42
N THR A 88 -4.09 6.84 -4.08
CA THR A 88 -5.47 7.08 -3.68
C THR A 88 -6.43 6.72 -4.80
N LEU A 89 -7.71 6.59 -4.47
CA LEU A 89 -8.75 6.41 -5.47
C LEU A 89 -8.83 7.59 -6.46
N TYR A 90 -8.37 8.77 -6.06
CA TYR A 90 -8.36 9.94 -6.93
C TYR A 90 -7.17 9.95 -7.90
N LEU A 91 -5.98 9.61 -7.43
CA LEU A 91 -4.75 9.64 -8.23
C LEU A 91 -4.59 8.36 -9.05
N GLY A 92 -4.86 7.21 -8.46
CA GLY A 92 -4.59 5.89 -9.02
C GLY A 92 -5.66 5.34 -9.96
N ASP A 93 -6.83 5.97 -10.07
CA ASP A 93 -7.89 5.47 -10.95
C ASP A 93 -7.69 5.84 -12.44
N GLY A 94 -6.64 6.57 -12.76
CA GLY A 94 -6.30 7.03 -14.12
C GLY A 94 -7.24 8.08 -14.69
N SER A 95 -8.19 8.58 -13.91
CA SER A 95 -9.24 9.51 -14.38
C SER A 95 -9.55 10.65 -13.41
N LEU A 96 -8.65 10.88 -12.42
CA LEU A 96 -8.82 11.88 -11.37
C LEU A 96 -10.14 11.68 -10.59
N GLY A 97 -10.39 10.45 -10.17
CA GLY A 97 -11.53 10.06 -9.33
C GLY A 97 -12.83 9.80 -10.07
N LYS A 98 -12.90 10.00 -11.40
CA LYS A 98 -14.14 9.79 -12.18
C LYS A 98 -14.57 8.32 -12.21
N THR A 99 -13.61 7.41 -12.38
CA THR A 99 -13.89 5.97 -12.38
C THR A 99 -14.36 5.51 -11.00
N SER A 100 -13.65 5.91 -9.95
CA SER A 100 -14.01 5.58 -8.57
C SER A 100 -15.40 6.11 -8.21
N LYS A 101 -15.74 7.33 -8.63
CA LYS A 101 -17.07 7.91 -8.45
C LYS A 101 -18.14 7.11 -9.18
N ARG A 102 -17.90 6.73 -10.44
CA ARG A 102 -18.85 5.92 -11.24
C ARG A 102 -19.09 4.53 -10.63
N LEU A 103 -18.11 3.99 -9.92
CA LEU A 103 -18.21 2.70 -9.22
C LEU A 103 -18.87 2.82 -7.83
N GLY A 104 -19.39 4.00 -7.45
CA GLY A 104 -20.09 4.20 -6.18
C GLY A 104 -19.19 4.22 -4.96
N MET A 105 -17.91 4.55 -5.14
CA MET A 105 -16.99 4.62 -4.00
C MET A 105 -17.36 5.69 -2.98
N PRO A 106 -17.75 6.94 -3.36
CA PRO A 106 -18.21 7.94 -2.40
C PRO A 106 -19.32 7.42 -1.50
N GLU A 107 -20.36 6.82 -2.10
CA GLU A 107 -21.51 6.28 -1.41
C GLU A 107 -21.13 5.13 -0.47
N LEU A 108 -20.15 4.32 -0.88
CA LEU A 108 -19.63 3.23 -0.05
C LEU A 108 -18.87 3.79 1.17
N PHE A 109 -18.01 4.81 0.98
CA PHE A 109 -17.31 5.47 2.08
C PHE A 109 -18.28 6.16 3.03
N GLU A 110 -19.28 6.86 2.52
CA GLU A 110 -20.33 7.51 3.32
C GLU A 110 -21.11 6.51 4.15
N LYS A 111 -21.56 5.41 3.53
CA LYS A 111 -22.32 4.32 4.18
C LYS A 111 -21.63 3.77 5.42
N TYR A 112 -20.32 3.70 5.40
CA TYR A 112 -19.52 3.15 6.51
C TYR A 112 -18.86 4.23 7.39
N GLY A 113 -19.21 5.50 7.20
CA GLY A 113 -18.70 6.61 8.02
C GLY A 113 -17.25 6.99 7.74
N PHE A 114 -16.76 6.75 6.54
CA PHE A 114 -15.38 7.01 6.12
C PHE A 114 -15.25 8.11 5.07
N LEU A 115 -16.27 8.96 4.89
CA LEU A 115 -16.30 9.94 3.79
C LEU A 115 -15.09 10.87 3.80
N ASP A 116 -14.54 11.22 4.96
CA ASP A 116 -13.33 12.04 5.11
C ASP A 116 -12.08 11.41 4.46
N TRP A 117 -12.11 10.09 4.23
CA TRP A 117 -11.04 9.36 3.56
C TRP A 117 -11.19 9.34 2.02
N TYR A 118 -12.32 9.79 1.51
CA TYR A 118 -12.58 9.96 0.07
C TYR A 118 -12.28 11.38 -0.41
N ASP A 119 -11.37 12.09 0.24
CA ASP A 119 -10.93 13.42 -0.14
C ASP A 119 -9.84 13.33 -1.22
N LYS A 120 -9.90 14.22 -2.24
CA LYS A 120 -8.91 14.29 -3.32
C LYS A 120 -7.49 14.57 -2.80
N ASP A 121 -7.39 15.30 -1.69
CA ASP A 121 -6.12 15.73 -1.08
C ASP A 121 -5.72 14.87 0.12
N ILE A 122 -6.39 13.74 0.34
CA ILE A 122 -6.12 12.84 1.47
C ILE A 122 -4.67 12.34 1.48
N HIS A 123 -4.03 12.20 0.30
CA HIS A 123 -2.63 11.81 0.16
C HIS A 123 -1.69 12.79 0.88
N ILE A 124 -2.00 14.09 0.89
CA ILE A 124 -1.18 15.10 1.58
C ILE A 124 -1.16 14.84 3.09
N LYS A 125 -2.32 14.54 3.66
CA LYS A 125 -2.44 14.20 5.09
C LYS A 125 -1.69 12.90 5.41
N ALA A 126 -1.80 11.91 4.53
CA ALA A 126 -1.13 10.63 4.70
C ALA A 126 0.39 10.77 4.64
N ILE A 127 0.93 11.45 3.62
CA ILE A 127 2.37 11.68 3.48
C ILE A 127 2.92 12.35 4.75
N ARG A 128 2.35 13.46 5.18
CA ARG A 128 2.74 14.16 6.41
C ARG A 128 2.65 13.29 7.65
N TYR A 129 1.74 12.34 7.66
CA TYR A 129 1.60 11.40 8.76
C TYR A 129 2.72 10.35 8.75
N PHE A 130 3.01 9.76 7.59
CA PHE A 130 4.08 8.78 7.44
C PHE A 130 5.48 9.39 7.63
N GLU A 131 5.69 10.66 7.27
CA GLU A 131 6.94 11.41 7.49
C GLU A 131 7.32 11.56 8.97
N LYS A 132 6.39 11.34 9.89
CA LYS A 132 6.70 11.28 11.34
C LYS A 132 7.46 10.01 11.73
N PHE A 133 7.44 8.98 10.90
CA PHE A 133 8.01 7.66 11.16
C PHE A 133 9.11 7.29 10.18
N TYR A 134 9.06 7.83 8.98
CA TYR A 134 9.96 7.49 7.88
C TYR A 134 10.52 8.73 7.20
N PRO A 135 11.78 8.71 6.74
CA PRO A 135 12.32 9.81 5.95
C PRO A 135 11.54 9.97 4.64
N SER A 136 11.36 11.21 4.18
CA SER A 136 10.63 11.53 2.94
C SER A 136 11.19 10.79 1.72
N SER A 137 12.49 10.47 1.70
CA SER A 137 13.14 9.70 0.62
C SER A 137 12.64 8.26 0.49
N MET A 138 11.93 7.74 1.50
CA MET A 138 11.29 6.41 1.43
C MET A 138 9.84 6.47 0.96
N ILE A 139 9.22 7.66 0.88
CA ILE A 139 7.79 7.84 0.62
C ILE A 139 7.62 8.35 -0.80
N TYR A 140 6.90 7.60 -1.62
CA TYR A 140 6.61 7.87 -3.02
C TYR A 140 5.11 8.02 -3.23
N LEU A 141 4.72 8.84 -4.19
CA LEU A 141 3.32 9.10 -4.50
C LEU A 141 2.96 8.55 -5.89
N SER A 142 1.90 7.74 -5.93
CA SER A 142 1.28 7.27 -7.18
C SER A 142 2.32 6.73 -8.17
N GLN A 143 2.37 7.23 -9.40
CA GLN A 143 3.23 6.75 -10.49
C GLN A 143 4.73 6.72 -10.13
N GLU A 144 5.22 7.68 -9.34
CA GLU A 144 6.63 7.69 -8.91
C GLU A 144 7.00 6.45 -8.09
N GLY A 145 6.06 5.94 -7.29
CA GLY A 145 6.28 4.72 -6.50
C GLY A 145 6.27 3.44 -7.32
N PHE A 146 5.75 3.47 -8.55
CA PHE A 146 5.74 2.33 -9.46
C PHE A 146 6.86 2.38 -10.51
N ALA A 147 7.56 3.51 -10.61
CA ALA A 147 8.73 3.61 -11.45
C ALA A 147 9.86 2.66 -10.98
N PRO A 148 10.72 2.20 -11.90
CA PRO A 148 11.87 1.34 -11.60
C PRO A 148 12.79 1.95 -10.56
#